data_516b2f34c4f12b215b7819b3c7cb6c91
#
_entry.id   516b2f34c4f12b215b7819b3c7cb6c91
#
_cell.length_a   1.000
_cell.length_b   1.000
_cell.length_c   1.000
_cell.angle_alpha   90.00
_cell.angle_beta   90.00
_cell.angle_gamma   90.00
#
_symmetry.space_group_name_H-M   'P 1'
#
loop_
_entity.id
_entity.type
_entity.pdbx_description
1 polymer ?
#
loop_
_entity_poly.entity_id
_entity_poly.type
_entity_poly.pdbx_seq_one_letter_code
_entity_poly.pdbx_strand_id
1 'polypeptide(L)'
;MPEPTTVETLEKKLSRAMGKAIVDFGMISEGDRVMVCVSGGKDSYTMLQLLRSLQKRAPVNFSLKIVNIDQGHPGYPADRLREYMAREQYDFTMIQEDTYSIVTEKIPAGKTFCSLCSRLRRGILYRVAKEFGCTKIALGHHREDALQTLLLNLLFAGMLATMPPKLVSQEGQVVIRPLVYCAEEDILAYSQAVGFPILPCDLCGSQDNLQRKIVGAMINDLEAKHPGTKTSMLAALQNVRPSHLLDRDLWARLGLEAARDVAESIVSANRLLRGDGAPATREPLA
;
A
#
# COMPACT_ATOMS: atom_id res chain seq x y z
N MET A 1 -6.36 -30.00 -11.27
CA MET A 1 -6.25 -29.21 -10.03
C MET A 1 -4.95 -28.42 -10.12
N PRO A 2 -4.94 -27.09 -9.90
CA PRO A 2 -3.68 -26.36 -9.86
C PRO A 2 -2.81 -26.92 -8.73
N GLU A 3 -1.51 -27.08 -8.98
CA GLU A 3 -0.57 -27.50 -7.94
C GLU A 3 -0.60 -26.52 -6.76
N PRO A 4 -0.44 -26.98 -5.51
CA PRO A 4 -0.41 -26.08 -4.36
C PRO A 4 0.74 -25.08 -4.53
N THR A 5 0.39 -23.81 -4.53
CA THR A 5 1.37 -22.73 -4.67
C THR A 5 2.32 -22.75 -3.47
N THR A 6 3.59 -23.07 -3.71
CA THR A 6 4.60 -23.16 -2.65
C THR A 6 4.95 -21.78 -2.08
N VAL A 7 5.46 -21.73 -0.84
CA VAL A 7 6.00 -20.52 -0.20
C VAL A 7 6.98 -19.82 -1.13
N GLU A 8 7.88 -20.58 -1.75
CA GLU A 8 8.90 -20.05 -2.66
C GLU A 8 8.29 -19.39 -3.92
N THR A 9 7.25 -20.00 -4.49
CA THR A 9 6.54 -19.45 -5.67
C THR A 9 5.84 -18.14 -5.32
N LEU A 10 5.17 -18.06 -4.16
CA LEU A 10 4.53 -16.85 -3.67
C LEU A 10 5.54 -15.76 -3.35
N GLU A 11 6.65 -16.10 -2.68
CA GLU A 11 7.72 -15.16 -2.38
C GLU A 11 8.33 -14.57 -3.68
N LYS A 12 8.57 -15.40 -4.68
CA LYS A 12 9.09 -14.98 -5.98
C LYS A 12 8.13 -14.03 -6.71
N LYS A 13 6.82 -14.36 -6.69
CA LYS A 13 5.76 -13.53 -7.29
C LYS A 13 5.68 -12.16 -6.61
N LEU A 14 5.57 -12.14 -5.29
CA LEU A 14 5.47 -10.93 -4.48
C LEU A 14 6.76 -10.09 -4.56
N SER A 15 7.94 -10.73 -4.49
CA SER A 15 9.23 -10.04 -4.63
C SER A 15 9.37 -9.36 -5.98
N ARG A 16 8.89 -9.99 -7.07
CA ARG A 16 8.90 -9.36 -8.41
C ARG A 16 8.01 -8.14 -8.47
N ALA A 17 6.77 -8.25 -7.94
CA ALA A 17 5.82 -7.15 -7.91
C ALA A 17 6.34 -5.99 -7.06
N MET A 18 6.88 -6.27 -5.86
CA MET A 18 7.48 -5.28 -4.97
C MET A 18 8.72 -4.62 -5.59
N GLY A 19 9.62 -5.41 -6.16
CA GLY A 19 10.82 -4.89 -6.84
C GLY A 19 10.47 -3.98 -8.00
N LYS A 20 9.45 -4.36 -8.80
CA LYS A 20 8.94 -3.50 -9.87
C LYS A 20 8.42 -2.16 -9.34
N ALA A 21 7.63 -2.15 -8.25
CA ALA A 21 7.13 -0.92 -7.65
C ALA A 21 8.28 -0.03 -7.12
N ILE A 22 9.29 -0.64 -6.48
CA ILE A 22 10.47 0.08 -5.98
C ILE A 22 11.21 0.79 -7.11
N VAL A 23 11.42 0.11 -8.24
CA VAL A 23 12.10 0.66 -9.41
C VAL A 23 11.24 1.72 -10.11
N ASP A 24 9.99 1.42 -10.41
CA ASP A 24 9.07 2.33 -11.13
C ASP A 24 8.93 3.69 -10.45
N PHE A 25 8.99 3.72 -9.12
CA PHE A 25 8.81 4.95 -8.34
C PHE A 25 10.09 5.45 -7.64
N GLY A 26 11.25 4.84 -7.92
CA GLY A 26 12.51 5.22 -7.29
C GLY A 26 12.42 5.26 -5.76
N MET A 27 11.86 4.19 -5.15
CA MET A 27 11.53 4.20 -3.71
C MET A 27 12.78 4.06 -2.84
N ILE A 28 13.76 3.27 -3.27
CA ILE A 28 14.99 2.96 -2.52
C ILE A 28 16.20 3.27 -3.41
N SER A 29 17.20 3.92 -2.83
CA SER A 29 18.44 4.33 -3.48
C SER A 29 19.65 3.84 -2.68
N GLU A 30 20.84 3.97 -3.26
CA GLU A 30 22.10 3.65 -2.58
C GLU A 30 22.23 4.43 -1.27
N GLY A 31 22.61 3.74 -0.20
CA GLY A 31 22.84 4.29 1.12
C GLY A 31 21.55 4.59 1.94
N ASP A 32 20.37 4.29 1.42
CA ASP A 32 19.11 4.53 2.16
C ASP A 32 19.06 3.70 3.46
N ARG A 33 18.53 4.33 4.50
CA ARG A 33 18.10 3.66 5.73
C ARG A 33 16.58 3.66 5.80
N VAL A 34 15.99 2.48 5.56
CA VAL A 34 14.53 2.31 5.45
C VAL A 34 13.94 1.90 6.79
N MET A 35 13.09 2.75 7.37
CA MET A 35 12.28 2.39 8.53
C MET A 35 11.08 1.56 8.08
N VAL A 36 11.06 0.29 8.45
CA VAL A 36 9.96 -0.62 8.16
C VAL A 36 8.97 -0.60 9.30
N CYS A 37 7.76 -0.07 9.03
CA CYS A 37 6.71 0.03 10.04
C CYS A 37 5.92 -1.28 10.12
N VAL A 38 6.10 -2.03 11.22
CA VAL A 38 5.44 -3.31 11.44
C VAL A 38 4.30 -3.14 12.44
N SER A 39 3.06 -3.31 11.97
CA SER A 39 1.86 -3.25 12.80
C SER A 39 1.49 -4.58 13.47
N GLY A 40 2.15 -5.67 13.09
CA GLY A 40 1.77 -7.02 13.48
C GLY A 40 0.74 -7.69 12.55
N GLY A 41 0.27 -7.00 11.52
CA GLY A 41 -0.63 -7.56 10.49
C GLY A 41 0.14 -8.25 9.36
N LYS A 42 -0.55 -9.11 8.60
CA LYS A 42 -0.02 -9.90 7.47
C LYS A 42 0.80 -9.09 6.47
N ASP A 43 0.33 -7.88 6.13
CA ASP A 43 0.94 -7.03 5.11
C ASP A 43 2.29 -6.49 5.58
N SER A 44 2.37 -6.07 6.84
CA SER A 44 3.60 -5.53 7.42
C SER A 44 4.69 -6.59 7.60
N TYR A 45 4.32 -7.81 8.01
CA TYR A 45 5.26 -8.94 8.06
C TYR A 45 5.73 -9.35 6.68
N THR A 46 4.82 -9.45 5.71
CA THR A 46 5.15 -9.76 4.32
C THR A 46 6.11 -8.72 3.75
N MET A 47 5.82 -7.43 3.93
CA MET A 47 6.72 -6.34 3.50
C MET A 47 8.11 -6.47 4.11
N LEU A 48 8.19 -6.71 5.42
CA LEU A 48 9.45 -6.87 6.14
C LEU A 48 10.27 -8.03 5.58
N GLN A 49 9.66 -9.21 5.43
CA GLN A 49 10.34 -10.41 4.93
C GLN A 49 10.85 -10.22 3.51
N LEU A 50 10.02 -9.64 2.63
CA LEU A 50 10.39 -9.37 1.24
C LEU A 50 11.50 -8.31 1.12
N LEU A 51 11.47 -7.24 1.94
CA LEU A 51 12.54 -6.23 1.97
C LEU A 51 13.86 -6.82 2.47
N ARG A 52 13.83 -7.70 3.49
CA ARG A 52 15.02 -8.43 3.97
C ARG A 52 15.59 -9.36 2.89
N SER A 53 14.72 -10.05 2.16
CA SER A 53 15.13 -10.89 1.03
C SER A 53 15.69 -10.05 -0.12
N LEU A 54 15.09 -8.91 -0.41
CA LEU A 54 15.55 -7.98 -1.45
C LEU A 54 16.91 -7.36 -1.10
N GLN A 55 17.13 -6.95 0.15
CA GLN A 55 18.38 -6.35 0.62
C GLN A 55 19.61 -7.20 0.28
N LYS A 56 19.48 -8.54 0.29
CA LYS A 56 20.58 -9.47 -0.01
C LYS A 56 20.96 -9.54 -1.49
N ARG A 57 20.11 -9.06 -2.40
CA ARG A 57 20.26 -9.25 -3.86
C ARG A 57 20.02 -7.99 -4.68
N ALA A 58 19.68 -6.89 -4.04
CA ALA A 58 19.47 -5.62 -4.72
C ALA A 58 20.80 -5.07 -5.30
N PRO A 59 20.75 -4.35 -6.42
CA PRO A 59 21.93 -3.70 -7.00
C PRO A 59 22.40 -2.47 -6.22
N VAL A 60 21.65 -2.06 -5.20
CA VAL A 60 21.96 -0.93 -4.32
C VAL A 60 22.03 -1.39 -2.86
N ASN A 61 22.93 -0.80 -2.08
CA ASN A 61 23.04 -1.06 -0.66
C ASN A 61 22.06 -0.19 0.14
N PHE A 62 21.30 -0.79 1.02
CA PHE A 62 20.42 -0.08 1.96
C PHE A 62 20.31 -0.86 3.26
N SER A 63 19.96 -0.18 4.33
CA SER A 63 19.75 -0.78 5.64
C SER A 63 18.28 -0.73 6.06
N LEU A 64 17.89 -1.67 6.93
CA LEU A 64 16.53 -1.74 7.47
C LEU A 64 16.56 -1.43 8.97
N LYS A 65 15.68 -0.55 9.43
CA LYS A 65 15.33 -0.33 10.84
C LYS A 65 13.87 -0.71 11.03
N ILE A 66 13.61 -1.68 11.86
CA ILE A 66 12.25 -2.18 12.09
C ILE A 66 11.64 -1.47 13.28
N VAL A 67 10.46 -0.88 13.11
CA VAL A 67 9.77 -0.12 14.14
C VAL A 67 8.32 -0.57 14.26
N ASN A 68 7.88 -0.77 15.49
CA ASN A 68 6.47 -0.90 15.85
C ASN A 68 6.08 0.26 16.78
N ILE A 69 4.86 0.78 16.64
CA ILE A 69 4.28 1.73 17.59
C ILE A 69 3.21 0.99 18.37
N ASP A 70 3.47 0.80 19.66
CA ASP A 70 2.48 0.40 20.65
C ASP A 70 1.71 1.64 21.09
N GLN A 71 0.42 1.69 20.75
CA GLN A 71 -0.44 2.84 21.00
C GLN A 71 -1.13 2.81 22.37
N GLY A 72 -0.79 1.86 23.23
CA GLY A 72 -1.40 1.69 24.56
C GLY A 72 -2.79 1.02 24.50
N HIS A 73 -3.13 0.31 23.43
CA HIS A 73 -4.39 -0.44 23.39
C HIS A 73 -4.41 -1.54 24.46
N PRO A 74 -5.50 -1.64 25.26
CA PRO A 74 -5.64 -2.74 26.22
C PRO A 74 -5.52 -4.10 25.55
N GLY A 75 -4.69 -4.99 26.11
CA GLY A 75 -4.49 -6.34 25.58
C GLY A 75 -3.62 -6.42 24.32
N TYR A 76 -2.88 -5.36 23.96
CA TYR A 76 -1.93 -5.42 22.86
C TYR A 76 -0.83 -6.46 23.11
N PRO A 77 -0.71 -7.52 22.30
CA PRO A 77 0.21 -8.63 22.58
C PRO A 77 1.65 -8.30 22.13
N ALA A 78 2.24 -7.27 22.74
CA ALA A 78 3.56 -6.76 22.40
C ALA A 78 4.67 -7.82 22.44
N ASP A 79 4.58 -8.77 23.39
CA ASP A 79 5.61 -9.79 23.59
C ASP A 79 5.71 -10.76 22.42
N ARG A 80 4.59 -11.15 21.80
CA ARG A 80 4.61 -12.00 20.59
C ARG A 80 5.42 -11.36 19.45
N LEU A 81 5.29 -10.04 19.29
CA LEU A 81 6.05 -9.31 18.28
C LEU A 81 7.52 -9.23 18.65
N ARG A 82 7.85 -8.91 19.91
CA ARG A 82 9.23 -8.85 20.42
C ARG A 82 9.95 -10.19 20.26
N GLU A 83 9.31 -11.28 20.66
CA GLU A 83 9.86 -12.63 20.54
C GLU A 83 10.14 -13.00 19.10
N TYR A 84 9.20 -12.72 18.19
CA TYR A 84 9.40 -12.96 16.76
C TYR A 84 10.58 -12.16 16.23
N MET A 85 10.65 -10.86 16.50
CA MET A 85 11.72 -9.99 16.04
C MET A 85 13.10 -10.40 16.59
N ALA A 86 13.16 -10.82 17.86
CA ALA A 86 14.39 -11.32 18.48
C ALA A 86 14.84 -12.65 17.87
N ARG A 87 13.90 -13.59 17.68
CA ARG A 87 14.18 -14.89 17.05
C ARG A 87 14.74 -14.73 15.65
N GLU A 88 14.17 -13.81 14.87
CA GLU A 88 14.59 -13.52 13.49
C GLU A 88 15.79 -12.56 13.42
N GLN A 89 16.32 -12.11 14.55
CA GLN A 89 17.48 -11.20 14.64
C GLN A 89 17.31 -9.88 13.86
N TYR A 90 16.13 -9.26 13.94
CA TYR A 90 15.88 -7.95 13.34
C TYR A 90 16.41 -6.81 14.24
N ASP A 91 16.94 -5.72 13.63
CA ASP A 91 17.17 -4.45 14.32
C ASP A 91 15.81 -3.77 14.61
N PHE A 92 15.17 -4.23 15.68
CA PHE A 92 13.81 -3.89 16.05
C PHE A 92 13.75 -2.95 17.26
N THR A 93 12.86 -1.97 17.17
CA THR A 93 12.52 -1.10 18.30
C THR A 93 11.00 -0.95 18.39
N MET A 94 10.46 -1.15 19.57
CA MET A 94 9.06 -0.85 19.90
C MET A 94 8.99 0.50 20.58
N ILE A 95 8.23 1.41 20.00
CA ILE A 95 7.95 2.75 20.55
C ILE A 95 6.62 2.69 21.28
N GLN A 96 6.61 3.03 22.55
CA GLN A 96 5.41 3.11 23.37
C GLN A 96 4.92 4.56 23.41
N GLU A 97 3.70 4.79 22.91
CA GLU A 97 3.06 6.10 22.87
C GLU A 97 1.58 5.93 23.17
N ASP A 98 1.12 6.41 24.29
CA ASP A 98 -0.30 6.30 24.65
C ASP A 98 -1.18 7.25 23.83
N THR A 99 -1.34 6.91 22.56
CA THR A 99 -2.27 7.63 21.68
C THR A 99 -3.71 7.17 21.86
N TYR A 100 -3.90 5.98 22.45
CA TYR A 100 -5.24 5.45 22.71
C TYR A 100 -5.99 6.29 23.73
N SER A 101 -5.40 6.61 24.87
CA SER A 101 -6.01 7.48 25.89
C SER A 101 -6.30 8.88 25.33
N ILE A 102 -5.39 9.46 24.55
CA ILE A 102 -5.59 10.77 23.92
C ILE A 102 -6.80 10.75 22.99
N VAL A 103 -6.97 9.68 22.21
CA VAL A 103 -8.06 9.57 21.25
C VAL A 103 -9.39 9.32 21.94
N THR A 104 -9.43 8.46 22.96
CA THR A 104 -10.64 8.14 23.74
C THR A 104 -11.13 9.33 24.57
N GLU A 105 -10.23 10.17 25.08
CA GLU A 105 -10.57 11.37 25.82
C GLU A 105 -11.15 12.48 24.90
N LYS A 106 -10.58 12.65 23.71
CA LYS A 106 -10.94 13.78 22.82
C LYS A 106 -12.13 13.52 21.91
N ILE A 107 -12.50 12.26 21.70
CA ILE A 107 -13.59 11.91 20.78
C ILE A 107 -14.76 11.31 21.54
N PRO A 108 -15.97 11.91 21.47
CA PRO A 108 -17.16 11.39 22.12
C PRO A 108 -17.51 9.98 21.66
N ALA A 109 -18.07 9.17 22.57
CA ALA A 109 -18.55 7.83 22.27
C ALA A 109 -19.48 7.83 21.04
N GLY A 110 -19.27 6.91 20.11
CA GLY A 110 -20.04 6.77 18.87
C GLY A 110 -19.53 7.59 17.67
N LYS A 111 -18.47 8.39 17.82
CA LYS A 111 -17.79 9.03 16.68
C LYS A 111 -16.52 8.30 16.29
N THR A 112 -16.10 8.46 15.02
CA THR A 112 -14.97 7.74 14.44
C THR A 112 -13.61 8.29 14.90
N PHE A 113 -12.75 7.40 15.40
CA PHE A 113 -11.43 7.74 15.95
C PHE A 113 -10.31 7.84 14.88
N CYS A 114 -10.55 7.30 13.69
CA CYS A 114 -9.48 6.96 12.75
C CYS A 114 -8.71 8.15 12.19
N SER A 115 -9.35 9.30 11.98
CA SER A 115 -8.64 10.47 11.41
C SER A 115 -7.63 11.07 12.40
N LEU A 116 -7.99 11.16 13.69
CA LEU A 116 -7.08 11.66 14.73
C LEU A 116 -5.98 10.63 15.01
N CYS A 117 -6.34 9.35 15.19
CA CYS A 117 -5.41 8.27 15.42
C CYS A 117 -4.37 8.17 14.29
N SER A 118 -4.80 8.22 13.02
CA SER A 118 -3.89 8.15 11.87
C SER A 118 -2.97 9.36 11.79
N ARG A 119 -3.43 10.55 12.20
CA ARG A 119 -2.63 11.77 12.25
C ARG A 119 -1.57 11.70 13.34
N LEU A 120 -1.93 11.27 14.55
CA LEU A 120 -1.00 11.08 15.67
C LEU A 120 0.06 10.04 15.31
N ARG A 121 -0.36 8.86 14.81
CA ARG A 121 0.57 7.81 14.37
C ARG A 121 1.55 8.31 13.33
N ARG A 122 1.09 9.11 12.36
CA ARG A 122 1.96 9.68 11.33
C ARG A 122 3.00 10.62 11.91
N GLY A 123 2.62 11.51 12.84
CA GLY A 123 3.55 12.39 13.55
C GLY A 123 4.62 11.61 14.30
N ILE A 124 4.24 10.54 15.03
CA ILE A 124 5.17 9.66 15.72
C ILE A 124 6.14 9.00 14.74
N LEU A 125 5.64 8.44 13.62
CA LEU A 125 6.49 7.81 12.61
C LEU A 125 7.52 8.78 12.03
N TYR A 126 7.14 10.02 11.77
CA TYR A 126 8.05 11.04 11.24
C TYR A 126 9.14 11.41 12.24
N ARG A 127 8.76 11.63 13.52
CA ARG A 127 9.72 11.89 14.61
C ARG A 127 10.71 10.74 14.76
N VAL A 128 10.21 9.51 14.88
CA VAL A 128 11.02 8.31 15.07
C VAL A 128 11.95 8.04 13.88
N ALA A 129 11.48 8.27 12.65
CA ALA A 129 12.33 8.15 11.47
C ALA A 129 13.51 9.13 11.52
N LYS A 130 13.27 10.36 11.95
CA LYS A 130 14.31 11.38 12.13
C LYS A 130 15.29 11.00 13.24
N GLU A 131 14.79 10.55 14.38
CA GLU A 131 15.61 10.11 15.53
C GLU A 131 16.56 8.96 15.17
N PHE A 132 16.09 8.01 14.36
CA PHE A 132 16.92 6.89 13.88
C PHE A 132 17.72 7.19 12.60
N GLY A 133 17.69 8.41 12.10
CA GLY A 133 18.38 8.78 10.86
C GLY A 133 17.88 7.99 9.64
N CYS A 134 16.60 7.63 9.61
CA CYS A 134 16.01 6.92 8.49
C CYS A 134 15.64 7.88 7.36
N THR A 135 16.01 7.54 6.14
CA THR A 135 15.75 8.33 4.93
C THR A 135 14.38 8.02 4.31
N LYS A 136 13.85 6.83 4.60
CA LYS A 136 12.57 6.34 4.07
C LYS A 136 11.73 5.71 5.17
N ILE A 137 10.40 5.82 5.04
CA ILE A 137 9.41 5.16 5.91
C ILE A 137 8.59 4.22 5.02
N ALA A 138 8.73 2.91 5.21
CA ALA A 138 8.00 1.90 4.46
C ALA A 138 6.71 1.49 5.17
N LEU A 139 5.59 1.59 4.47
CA LEU A 139 4.25 1.20 4.94
C LEU A 139 3.70 0.05 4.10
N GLY A 140 3.06 -0.94 4.75
CA GLY A 140 2.57 -2.16 4.15
C GLY A 140 1.25 -2.03 3.36
N HIS A 141 0.99 -0.90 2.72
CA HIS A 141 -0.18 -0.75 1.87
C HIS A 141 0.03 -1.50 0.55
N HIS A 142 -0.99 -2.26 0.14
CA HIS A 142 -0.97 -3.13 -1.03
C HIS A 142 -1.93 -2.65 -2.15
N ARG A 143 -2.07 -3.44 -3.22
CA ARG A 143 -2.88 -3.11 -4.41
C ARG A 143 -4.32 -2.73 -4.04
N GLU A 144 -4.98 -3.54 -3.24
CA GLU A 144 -6.39 -3.33 -2.87
C GLU A 144 -6.59 -2.06 -2.05
N ASP A 145 -5.64 -1.69 -1.19
CA ASP A 145 -5.67 -0.40 -0.49
C ASP A 145 -5.67 0.78 -1.45
N ALA A 146 -4.85 0.71 -2.50
CA ALA A 146 -4.78 1.74 -3.52
C ALA A 146 -6.10 1.82 -4.32
N LEU A 147 -6.67 0.67 -4.72
CA LEU A 147 -7.95 0.61 -5.44
C LEU A 147 -9.13 1.08 -4.59
N GLN A 148 -9.19 0.66 -3.34
CA GLN A 148 -10.21 1.13 -2.40
C GLN A 148 -10.09 2.64 -2.18
N THR A 149 -8.87 3.17 -2.04
CA THR A 149 -8.66 4.62 -1.88
C THR A 149 -9.08 5.39 -3.12
N LEU A 150 -8.81 4.86 -4.32
CA LEU A 150 -9.30 5.45 -5.57
C LEU A 150 -10.82 5.57 -5.58
N LEU A 151 -11.53 4.49 -5.28
CA LEU A 151 -13.00 4.50 -5.29
C LEU A 151 -13.59 5.33 -4.16
N LEU A 152 -12.99 5.33 -2.98
CA LEU A 152 -13.41 6.22 -1.88
C LEU A 152 -13.30 7.70 -2.30
N ASN A 153 -12.19 8.07 -2.92
CA ASN A 153 -12.00 9.44 -3.40
C ASN A 153 -12.96 9.78 -4.55
N LEU A 154 -13.12 8.87 -5.50
CA LEU A 154 -14.01 9.05 -6.64
C LEU A 154 -15.48 9.21 -6.22
N LEU A 155 -15.97 8.33 -5.35
CA LEU A 155 -17.39 8.23 -5.00
C LEU A 155 -17.82 9.20 -3.89
N PHE A 156 -16.92 9.55 -2.97
CA PHE A 156 -17.28 10.31 -1.77
C PHE A 156 -16.54 11.65 -1.60
N ALA A 157 -15.40 11.85 -2.30
CA ALA A 157 -14.64 13.09 -2.21
C ALA A 157 -14.57 13.88 -3.52
N GLY A 158 -15.11 13.35 -4.62
CA GLY A 158 -15.06 14.01 -5.93
C GLY A 158 -13.64 14.17 -6.48
N MET A 159 -12.72 13.26 -6.12
CA MET A 159 -11.32 13.32 -6.54
C MET A 159 -10.93 12.05 -7.29
N LEU A 160 -10.27 12.20 -8.42
CA LEU A 160 -9.64 11.10 -9.15
C LEU A 160 -8.20 10.92 -8.66
N ALA A 161 -8.03 10.30 -7.50
CA ALA A 161 -6.75 10.12 -6.84
C ALA A 161 -6.73 8.85 -6.00
N THR A 162 -5.56 8.20 -5.94
CA THR A 162 -5.29 7.12 -4.98
C THR A 162 -4.21 7.53 -3.99
N MET A 163 -3.79 6.62 -3.10
CA MET A 163 -2.64 6.87 -2.26
C MET A 163 -1.33 6.85 -3.09
N PRO A 164 -0.46 7.86 -2.95
CA PRO A 164 0.78 7.89 -3.71
C PRO A 164 1.71 6.75 -3.32
N PRO A 165 2.34 6.04 -4.28
CA PRO A 165 3.34 5.00 -3.99
C PRO A 165 4.56 5.54 -3.24
N LYS A 166 4.95 6.78 -3.52
CA LYS A 166 6.00 7.54 -2.85
C LYS A 166 5.49 8.94 -2.57
N LEU A 167 5.69 9.41 -1.35
CA LEU A 167 5.23 10.73 -0.87
C LEU A 167 6.36 11.40 -0.10
N VAL A 168 6.63 12.67 -0.41
CA VAL A 168 7.46 13.52 0.45
C VAL A 168 6.52 14.35 1.33
N SER A 169 6.66 14.23 2.65
CA SER A 169 5.87 15.01 3.61
C SER A 169 6.30 16.48 3.63
N GLN A 170 5.49 17.34 4.23
CA GLN A 170 5.84 18.76 4.44
C GLN A 170 7.12 18.92 5.27
N GLU A 171 7.43 17.96 6.13
CA GLU A 171 8.64 17.94 6.95
C GLU A 171 9.85 17.26 6.26
N GLY A 172 9.72 16.90 4.98
CA GLY A 172 10.76 16.27 4.19
C GLY A 172 10.91 14.78 4.37
N GLN A 173 10.06 14.11 5.18
CA GLN A 173 10.08 12.65 5.34
C GLN A 173 9.55 11.96 4.10
N VAL A 174 10.26 10.94 3.62
CA VAL A 174 9.86 10.17 2.43
C VAL A 174 9.15 8.90 2.84
N VAL A 175 7.85 8.83 2.53
CA VAL A 175 7.02 7.64 2.75
C VAL A 175 6.95 6.82 1.48
N ILE A 176 7.18 5.51 1.57
CA ILE A 176 7.10 4.57 0.45
C ILE A 176 6.13 3.43 0.74
N ARG A 177 5.51 2.88 -0.32
CA ARG A 177 4.57 1.76 -0.25
C ARG A 177 5.00 0.64 -1.20
N PRO A 178 6.01 -0.17 -0.77
CA PRO A 178 6.61 -1.17 -1.65
C PRO A 178 5.63 -2.23 -2.16
N LEU A 179 4.57 -2.54 -1.39
CA LEU A 179 3.58 -3.56 -1.76
C LEU A 179 2.47 -3.06 -2.71
N VAL A 180 2.52 -1.82 -3.20
CA VAL A 180 1.43 -1.21 -3.99
C VAL A 180 1.03 -2.00 -5.24
N TYR A 181 1.90 -2.86 -5.77
CA TYR A 181 1.60 -3.78 -6.88
C TYR A 181 1.28 -5.21 -6.44
N CYS A 182 1.42 -5.52 -5.16
CA CYS A 182 1.16 -6.85 -4.63
C CYS A 182 -0.34 -7.05 -4.38
N ALA A 183 -0.86 -8.17 -4.84
CA ALA A 183 -2.25 -8.56 -4.61
C ALA A 183 -2.45 -9.03 -3.16
N GLU A 184 -3.54 -8.61 -2.53
CA GLU A 184 -3.86 -8.99 -1.14
C GLU A 184 -4.02 -10.51 -0.98
N GLU A 185 -4.61 -11.18 -1.97
CA GLU A 185 -4.76 -12.63 -1.99
C GLU A 185 -3.42 -13.38 -1.94
N ASP A 186 -2.41 -12.88 -2.67
CA ASP A 186 -1.05 -13.46 -2.65
C ASP A 186 -0.37 -13.19 -1.31
N ILE A 187 -0.55 -12.01 -0.74
CA ILE A 187 -0.02 -11.65 0.59
C ILE A 187 -0.64 -12.53 1.66
N LEU A 188 -1.95 -12.75 1.61
CA LEU A 188 -2.67 -13.60 2.55
C LEU A 188 -2.17 -15.06 2.45
N ALA A 189 -2.11 -15.61 1.24
CA ALA A 189 -1.62 -16.96 1.00
C ALA A 189 -0.16 -17.14 1.49
N TYR A 190 0.70 -16.16 1.19
CA TYR A 190 2.10 -16.16 1.65
C TYR A 190 2.19 -16.10 3.17
N SER A 191 1.44 -15.20 3.78
CA SER A 191 1.42 -15.02 5.23
C SER A 191 0.99 -16.27 5.98
N GLN A 192 -0.02 -16.98 5.46
CA GLN A 192 -0.50 -18.26 6.00
C GLN A 192 0.54 -19.37 5.82
N ALA A 193 1.16 -19.46 4.66
CA ALA A 193 2.14 -20.48 4.34
C ALA A 193 3.45 -20.32 5.15
N VAL A 194 3.86 -19.08 5.45
CA VAL A 194 5.03 -18.79 6.31
C VAL A 194 4.69 -18.93 7.80
N GLY A 195 3.42 -18.74 8.18
CA GLY A 195 2.98 -18.83 9.58
C GLY A 195 3.41 -17.63 10.44
N PHE A 196 3.27 -16.40 9.94
CA PHE A 196 3.57 -15.21 10.73
C PHE A 196 2.72 -15.13 12.01
N PRO A 197 3.27 -14.61 13.14
CA PRO A 197 2.54 -14.44 14.39
C PRO A 197 1.63 -13.20 14.32
N ILE A 198 0.59 -13.28 13.48
CA ILE A 198 -0.31 -12.14 13.23
C ILE A 198 -1.00 -11.73 14.53
N LEU A 199 -0.99 -10.43 14.79
CA LEU A 199 -1.69 -9.84 15.92
C LEU A 199 -3.14 -9.50 15.54
N PRO A 200 -4.12 -9.60 16.48
CA PRO A 200 -5.51 -9.23 16.22
C PRO A 200 -5.63 -7.76 15.79
N CYS A 201 -6.45 -7.49 14.76
CA CYS A 201 -6.66 -6.12 14.23
C CYS A 201 -7.81 -5.34 14.87
N ASP A 202 -8.57 -5.95 15.76
CA ASP A 202 -9.83 -5.45 16.31
C ASP A 202 -9.69 -4.73 17.67
N LEU A 203 -8.45 -4.54 18.13
CA LEU A 203 -8.16 -3.90 19.42
C LEU A 203 -8.69 -2.48 19.57
N CYS A 204 -8.89 -1.74 18.48
CA CYS A 204 -9.37 -0.35 18.53
C CYS A 204 -10.89 -0.19 18.47
N GLY A 205 -11.68 -1.26 18.22
CA GLY A 205 -13.14 -1.22 18.19
C GLY A 205 -13.75 -0.21 17.19
N SER A 206 -12.94 0.37 16.31
CA SER A 206 -13.41 1.46 15.44
C SER A 206 -14.31 0.94 14.32
N GLN A 207 -15.48 1.58 14.17
CA GLN A 207 -16.44 1.30 13.09
C GLN A 207 -16.07 1.96 11.76
N ASP A 208 -14.90 2.56 11.66
CA ASP A 208 -14.49 3.48 10.59
C ASP A 208 -14.31 2.87 9.21
N ASN A 209 -14.60 1.61 9.07
CA ASN A 209 -14.36 0.93 7.80
C ASN A 209 -15.64 0.58 7.03
N LEU A 210 -16.82 1.16 7.40
CA LEU A 210 -18.03 0.81 6.68
C LEU A 210 -17.92 1.16 5.19
N GLN A 211 -17.54 2.39 4.86
CA GLN A 211 -17.34 2.81 3.45
C GLN A 211 -16.22 2.01 2.77
N ARG A 212 -15.11 1.78 3.46
CA ARG A 212 -14.01 0.95 2.92
C ARG A 212 -14.44 -0.51 2.72
N LYS A 213 -15.21 -1.08 3.65
CA LYS A 213 -15.79 -2.42 3.53
C LYS A 213 -16.75 -2.51 2.35
N ILE A 214 -17.63 -1.51 2.18
CA ILE A 214 -18.58 -1.43 1.05
C ILE A 214 -17.81 -1.39 -0.27
N VAL A 215 -16.84 -0.48 -0.39
CA VAL A 215 -16.03 -0.35 -1.60
C VAL A 215 -15.22 -1.62 -1.87
N GLY A 216 -14.64 -2.23 -0.83
CA GLY A 216 -13.94 -3.50 -0.94
C GLY A 216 -14.84 -4.64 -1.44
N ALA A 217 -16.05 -4.76 -0.89
CA ALA A 217 -17.05 -5.73 -1.35
C ALA A 217 -17.46 -5.50 -2.79
N MET A 218 -17.66 -4.23 -3.19
CA MET A 218 -17.98 -3.85 -4.58
C MET A 218 -16.85 -4.26 -5.56
N ILE A 219 -15.59 -4.01 -5.21
CA ILE A 219 -14.44 -4.43 -6.03
C ILE A 219 -14.38 -5.96 -6.14
N ASN A 220 -14.60 -6.67 -5.04
CA ASN A 220 -14.57 -8.13 -5.02
C ASN A 220 -15.72 -8.76 -5.82
N ASP A 221 -16.92 -8.17 -5.77
CA ASP A 221 -18.06 -8.62 -6.56
C ASP A 221 -17.81 -8.42 -8.06
N LEU A 222 -17.21 -7.28 -8.44
CA LEU A 222 -16.80 -7.04 -9.82
C LEU A 222 -15.71 -8.00 -10.28
N GLU A 223 -14.71 -8.28 -9.45
CA GLU A 223 -13.65 -9.24 -9.76
C GLU A 223 -14.20 -10.66 -9.94
N ALA A 224 -15.18 -11.06 -9.11
CA ALA A 224 -15.81 -12.37 -9.20
C ALA A 224 -16.63 -12.53 -10.50
N LYS A 225 -17.31 -11.48 -10.93
CA LYS A 225 -18.09 -11.46 -12.20
C LYS A 225 -17.22 -11.27 -13.44
N HIS A 226 -16.16 -10.51 -13.31
CA HIS A 226 -15.23 -10.14 -14.37
C HIS A 226 -13.79 -10.30 -13.89
N PRO A 227 -13.22 -11.52 -13.93
CA PRO A 227 -11.85 -11.78 -13.49
C PRO A 227 -10.84 -10.87 -14.20
N GLY A 228 -9.91 -10.29 -13.44
CA GLY A 228 -8.93 -9.33 -13.94
C GLY A 228 -9.32 -7.86 -13.75
N THR A 229 -10.51 -7.56 -13.21
CA THR A 229 -10.97 -6.19 -12.93
C THR A 229 -9.97 -5.43 -12.05
N LYS A 230 -9.49 -6.02 -10.96
CA LYS A 230 -8.48 -5.38 -10.08
C LYS A 230 -7.19 -5.05 -10.82
N THR A 231 -6.76 -5.93 -11.70
CA THR A 231 -5.57 -5.71 -12.54
C THR A 231 -5.80 -4.56 -13.53
N SER A 232 -6.97 -4.53 -14.17
CA SER A 232 -7.35 -3.45 -15.09
C SER A 232 -7.47 -2.11 -14.39
N MET A 233 -8.03 -2.06 -13.19
CA MET A 233 -8.10 -0.83 -12.38
C MET A 233 -6.70 -0.31 -12.01
N LEU A 234 -5.77 -1.21 -11.61
CA LEU A 234 -4.38 -0.81 -11.34
C LEU A 234 -3.68 -0.29 -12.60
N ALA A 235 -3.89 -0.96 -13.74
CA ALA A 235 -3.35 -0.53 -15.02
C ALA A 235 -3.90 0.84 -15.44
N ALA A 236 -5.18 1.13 -15.19
CA ALA A 236 -5.79 2.42 -15.48
C ALA A 236 -5.11 3.57 -14.72
N LEU A 237 -4.68 3.34 -13.46
CA LEU A 237 -3.91 4.32 -12.67
C LEU A 237 -2.53 4.63 -13.28
N GLN A 238 -1.99 3.73 -14.10
CA GLN A 238 -0.70 3.88 -14.78
C GLN A 238 -0.86 4.36 -16.24
N ASN A 239 -2.10 4.47 -16.73
CA ASN A 239 -2.40 4.79 -18.12
C ASN A 239 -3.47 5.90 -18.21
N VAL A 240 -3.15 7.03 -17.58
CA VAL A 240 -4.04 8.20 -17.58
C VAL A 240 -3.91 8.95 -18.90
N ARG A 241 -5.05 9.36 -19.47
CA ARG A 241 -5.12 10.24 -20.66
C ARG A 241 -5.58 11.64 -20.22
N PRO A 242 -4.66 12.57 -19.95
CA PRO A 242 -5.01 13.89 -19.39
C PRO A 242 -5.99 14.69 -20.25
N SER A 243 -5.88 14.60 -21.59
CA SER A 243 -6.78 15.26 -22.54
C SER A 243 -8.23 14.74 -22.52
N HIS A 244 -8.50 13.60 -21.85
CA HIS A 244 -9.83 13.03 -21.69
C HIS A 244 -10.41 13.30 -20.29
N LEU A 245 -9.69 14.05 -19.45
CA LEU A 245 -10.16 14.49 -18.14
C LEU A 245 -10.71 15.92 -18.21
N LEU A 246 -11.66 16.24 -17.33
CA LEU A 246 -12.31 17.55 -17.30
C LEU A 246 -11.59 18.56 -16.38
N ASP A 247 -10.36 18.26 -15.97
CA ASP A 247 -9.54 19.13 -15.12
C ASP A 247 -8.88 20.23 -15.97
N ARG A 248 -9.47 21.42 -15.90
CA ARG A 248 -9.01 22.60 -16.66
C ARG A 248 -7.61 23.08 -16.25
N ASP A 249 -7.27 22.94 -14.96
CA ASP A 249 -5.95 23.33 -14.46
C ASP A 249 -4.88 22.35 -14.94
N LEU A 250 -5.20 21.06 -15.01
CA LEU A 250 -4.33 20.04 -15.60
C LEU A 250 -4.10 20.32 -17.08
N TRP A 251 -5.17 20.65 -17.82
CA TRP A 251 -5.06 21.03 -19.23
C TRP A 251 -4.13 22.23 -19.41
N ALA A 252 -4.33 23.30 -18.63
CA ALA A 252 -3.51 24.52 -18.72
C ALA A 252 -2.04 24.24 -18.40
N ARG A 253 -1.76 23.47 -17.33
CA ARG A 253 -0.37 23.13 -16.91
C ARG A 253 0.37 22.27 -17.94
N LEU A 254 -0.34 21.42 -18.66
CA LEU A 254 0.25 20.52 -19.66
C LEU A 254 0.18 21.09 -21.08
N GLY A 255 -0.41 22.27 -21.29
CA GLY A 255 -0.58 22.88 -22.61
C GLY A 255 -1.40 22.01 -23.57
N LEU A 256 -2.43 21.31 -23.06
CA LEU A 256 -3.20 20.37 -23.85
C LEU A 256 -4.15 21.07 -24.81
N GLU A 257 -4.18 20.60 -26.04
CA GLU A 257 -5.20 20.92 -27.04
C GLU A 257 -6.34 19.89 -27.00
N ALA A 258 -7.43 20.16 -27.74
CA ALA A 258 -8.53 19.22 -27.87
C ALA A 258 -8.05 17.87 -28.42
N ALA A 259 -8.53 16.77 -27.83
CA ALA A 259 -8.17 15.43 -28.28
C ALA A 259 -8.60 15.24 -29.76
N ARG A 260 -7.64 14.86 -30.57
CA ARG A 260 -7.90 14.47 -31.98
C ARG A 260 -8.06 12.96 -32.01
N ASP A 261 -9.24 12.47 -32.15
CA ASP A 261 -9.59 11.06 -32.35
C ASP A 261 -10.00 10.24 -31.13
N VAL A 262 -11.31 9.97 -31.08
CA VAL A 262 -11.99 9.14 -30.06
C VAL A 262 -12.16 7.69 -30.53
N ALA A 263 -11.95 7.39 -31.81
CA ALA A 263 -12.26 6.09 -32.43
C ALA A 263 -11.48 4.93 -31.82
N GLU A 264 -10.20 5.12 -31.49
CA GLU A 264 -9.37 4.07 -30.89
C GLU A 264 -9.74 3.77 -29.43
N SER A 265 -10.23 4.76 -28.67
CA SER A 265 -10.60 4.59 -27.26
C SER A 265 -11.83 3.70 -27.07
N ILE A 266 -12.83 3.86 -27.94
CA ILE A 266 -14.07 3.07 -27.91
C ILE A 266 -13.81 1.64 -28.37
N VAL A 267 -12.93 1.44 -29.34
CA VAL A 267 -12.54 0.12 -29.85
C VAL A 267 -11.77 -0.66 -28.77
N SER A 268 -10.88 -0.01 -28.03
CA SER A 268 -10.15 -0.63 -26.92
C SER A 268 -11.07 -1.02 -25.76
N ALA A 269 -12.01 -0.15 -25.37
CA ALA A 269 -13.00 -0.46 -24.32
C ALA A 269 -13.91 -1.63 -24.74
N ASN A 270 -14.36 -1.66 -26.00
CA ASN A 270 -15.18 -2.75 -26.52
C ASN A 270 -14.41 -4.07 -26.66
N ARG A 271 -13.09 -4.05 -26.90
CA ARG A 271 -12.24 -5.26 -26.86
C ARG A 271 -12.11 -5.83 -25.47
N LEU A 272 -11.93 -5.00 -24.45
CA LEU A 272 -11.89 -5.42 -23.04
C LEU A 272 -13.22 -6.04 -22.61
N LEU A 273 -14.35 -5.48 -23.05
CA LEU A 273 -15.69 -6.01 -22.74
C LEU A 273 -16.00 -7.33 -23.48
N ARG A 274 -15.32 -7.63 -24.59
CA ARG A 274 -15.49 -8.86 -25.36
C ARG A 274 -14.49 -9.98 -25.01
N GLY A 275 -13.56 -9.75 -24.09
CA GLY A 275 -12.58 -10.75 -23.67
C GLY A 275 -11.43 -11.02 -24.67
N ASP A 276 -11.27 -10.20 -25.71
CA ASP A 276 -10.31 -10.41 -26.80
C ASP A 276 -8.95 -9.71 -26.58
N GLY A 277 -8.58 -9.41 -25.34
CA GLY A 277 -7.48 -8.50 -25.00
C GLY A 277 -6.14 -9.16 -24.71
N ALA A 278 -5.23 -9.20 -25.69
CA ALA A 278 -3.80 -9.15 -25.40
C ALA A 278 -3.37 -7.71 -25.04
N PRO A 279 -2.46 -7.46 -24.10
CA PRO A 279 -2.05 -6.11 -23.73
C PRO A 279 -1.34 -5.42 -24.89
N ALA A 280 -1.78 -4.20 -25.23
CA ALA A 280 -1.12 -3.37 -26.21
C ALA A 280 0.33 -3.07 -25.81
N THR A 281 1.27 -3.39 -26.68
CA THR A 281 2.67 -2.98 -26.59
C THR A 281 2.77 -1.46 -26.68
N ARG A 282 3.50 -0.84 -25.75
CA ARG A 282 3.79 0.59 -25.77
C ARG A 282 4.64 0.94 -26.98
N GLU A 283 4.18 1.83 -27.86
CA GLU A 283 5.07 2.58 -28.73
C GLU A 283 5.74 3.71 -27.94
N PRO A 284 7.04 3.96 -28.15
CA PRO A 284 7.72 5.07 -27.49
C PRO A 284 7.19 6.41 -28.02
N LEU A 285 6.92 7.33 -27.11
CA LEU A 285 6.65 8.73 -27.42
C LEU A 285 7.89 9.35 -28.10
N ALA A 286 7.74 9.82 -29.31
CA ALA A 286 8.69 10.68 -29.99
C ALA A 286 8.56 12.13 -29.48
#